data_af6afd3af988cb75697ec9d0d42fe745
#
_entry.id   af6afd3af988cb75697ec9d0d42fe745
#
_cell.length_a   1.000
_cell.length_b   1.000
_cell.length_c   1.000
_cell.angle_alpha   90.00
_cell.angle_beta   90.00
_cell.angle_gamma   90.00
#
_symmetry.space_group_name_H-M   'P 1'
#
loop_
_entity.id
_entity.type
_entity.pdbx_description
1 polymer ?
#
loop_
_entity_poly.entity_id
_entity_poly.type
_entity_poly.pdbx_seq_one_letter_code
_entity_poly.pdbx_strand_id
1 'polypeptide(L)'
;PNELPAAPDAFSYGERIGASAIADSPDLVRQRTREQLALGASQIKLMAGGGVASTYDPLDVTQYSVEELRAAVHAAENWGTYVTVHAYTPRAVRQALDAGVKCIDHGQLLDEATVRLMAEKSAWWSLQPFTDDRPSPFPEGSPNRAKQLQMYGGTDTAYALARKFK
;
A
#
# COMPACT_ATOMS: atom_id res chain seq x y z
N PRO A 1 -6.87 -0.93 14.24
CA PRO A 1 -7.70 -1.99 13.67
C PRO A 1 -6.89 -3.26 13.48
N ASN A 2 -6.31 -3.79 14.57
CA ASN A 2 -5.48 -5.02 14.55
C ASN A 2 -6.21 -6.16 15.29
N GLU A 3 -7.53 -6.06 15.40
CA GLU A 3 -8.31 -7.14 15.98
C GLU A 3 -8.53 -8.19 14.90
N LEU A 4 -7.98 -9.37 15.12
CA LEU A 4 -8.39 -10.55 14.36
C LEU A 4 -9.90 -10.75 14.57
N PRO A 5 -10.64 -11.16 13.53
CA PRO A 5 -12.04 -11.50 13.68
C PRO A 5 -12.22 -12.52 14.79
N ALA A 6 -13.24 -12.37 15.60
CA ALA A 6 -13.55 -13.31 16.70
C ALA A 6 -13.93 -14.72 16.17
N ALA A 7 -14.27 -14.82 14.87
CA ALA A 7 -14.50 -16.04 14.14
C ALA A 7 -13.98 -15.87 12.70
N PRO A 8 -13.63 -16.95 11.99
CA PRO A 8 -13.07 -16.88 10.63
C PRO A 8 -13.97 -16.17 9.61
N ASP A 9 -15.27 -16.13 9.85
CA ASP A 9 -16.29 -15.52 9.03
C ASP A 9 -16.80 -14.17 9.56
N ALA A 10 -16.26 -13.71 10.71
CA ALA A 10 -16.67 -12.43 11.30
C ALA A 10 -15.98 -11.26 10.58
N PHE A 11 -16.75 -10.28 10.16
CA PHE A 11 -16.22 -9.03 9.63
C PHE A 11 -15.39 -8.29 10.69
N SER A 12 -14.23 -7.80 10.28
CA SER A 12 -13.44 -6.86 11.08
C SER A 12 -14.24 -5.57 11.34
N TYR A 13 -13.83 -4.80 12.34
CA TYR A 13 -14.47 -3.49 12.59
C TYR A 13 -14.44 -2.59 11.35
N GLY A 14 -13.30 -2.55 10.64
CA GLY A 14 -13.16 -1.77 9.40
C GLY A 14 -14.15 -2.19 8.31
N GLU A 15 -14.39 -3.48 8.14
CA GLU A 15 -15.36 -3.98 7.18
C GLU A 15 -16.80 -3.65 7.56
N ARG A 16 -17.13 -3.75 8.85
CA ARG A 16 -18.49 -3.44 9.34
C ARG A 16 -18.88 -1.97 9.14
N ILE A 17 -17.91 -1.06 9.20
CA ILE A 17 -18.17 0.37 8.98
C ILE A 17 -17.86 0.80 7.53
N GLY A 18 -17.53 -0.12 6.65
CA GLY A 18 -17.23 0.18 5.25
C GLY A 18 -15.89 0.88 4.99
N ALA A 19 -14.98 0.90 5.99
CA ALA A 19 -13.67 1.54 5.86
C ALA A 19 -12.62 0.64 5.17
N SER A 20 -12.85 -0.66 5.13
CA SER A 20 -11.97 -1.63 4.47
C SER A 20 -12.75 -2.85 4.01
N ALA A 21 -12.13 -3.65 3.14
CA ALA A 21 -12.64 -4.95 2.75
C ALA A 21 -11.46 -5.94 2.67
N ILE A 22 -11.67 -7.16 3.15
CA ILE A 22 -10.71 -8.26 3.01
C ILE A 22 -11.06 -9.05 1.75
N ALA A 23 -10.05 -9.39 0.96
CA ALA A 23 -10.20 -10.17 -0.26
C ALA A 23 -8.96 -11.04 -0.48
N ASP A 24 -9.16 -12.33 -0.68
CA ASP A 24 -8.12 -13.36 -0.74
C ASP A 24 -8.33 -14.27 -1.96
N SER A 25 -8.53 -13.67 -3.11
CA SER A 25 -8.48 -14.28 -4.43
C SER A 25 -8.71 -13.22 -5.51
N PRO A 26 -8.26 -13.41 -6.75
CA PRO A 26 -8.52 -12.47 -7.84
C PRO A 26 -10.01 -12.14 -8.04
N ASP A 27 -10.87 -13.13 -7.89
CA ASP A 27 -12.32 -12.94 -8.05
C ASP A 27 -12.90 -12.12 -6.90
N LEU A 28 -12.48 -12.40 -5.67
CA LEU A 28 -12.95 -11.64 -4.51
C LEU A 28 -12.40 -10.20 -4.53
N VAL A 29 -11.13 -9.99 -4.89
CA VAL A 29 -10.57 -8.65 -5.08
C VAL A 29 -11.34 -7.87 -6.13
N ARG A 30 -11.68 -8.49 -7.27
CA ARG A 30 -12.49 -7.87 -8.31
C ARG A 30 -13.89 -7.51 -7.80
N GLN A 31 -14.52 -8.40 -7.06
CA GLN A 31 -15.84 -8.16 -6.46
C GLN A 31 -15.79 -6.97 -5.50
N ARG A 32 -14.88 -6.99 -4.52
CA ARG A 32 -14.73 -5.91 -3.52
C ARG A 32 -14.40 -4.57 -4.17
N THR A 33 -13.56 -4.57 -5.20
CA THR A 33 -13.25 -3.37 -5.98
C THR A 33 -14.52 -2.77 -6.61
N ARG A 34 -15.33 -3.59 -7.27
CA ARG A 34 -16.58 -3.15 -7.90
C ARG A 34 -17.61 -2.64 -6.88
N GLU A 35 -17.69 -3.28 -5.72
CA GLU A 35 -18.56 -2.83 -4.62
C GLU A 35 -18.17 -1.44 -4.14
N GLN A 36 -16.88 -1.17 -3.91
CA GLN A 36 -16.42 0.15 -3.50
C GLN A 36 -16.68 1.23 -4.57
N LEU A 37 -16.45 0.90 -5.83
CA LEU A 37 -16.73 1.81 -6.94
C LEU A 37 -18.24 2.11 -7.07
N ALA A 38 -19.09 1.12 -6.90
CA ALA A 38 -20.55 1.29 -6.90
C ALA A 38 -21.06 2.15 -5.73
N LEU A 39 -20.32 2.16 -4.60
CA LEU A 39 -20.58 3.03 -3.46
C LEU A 39 -20.01 4.45 -3.63
N GLY A 40 -19.41 4.76 -4.76
CA GLY A 40 -18.95 6.11 -5.09
C GLY A 40 -17.46 6.37 -4.83
N ALA A 41 -16.64 5.34 -4.63
CA ALA A 41 -15.19 5.54 -4.51
C ALA A 41 -14.62 6.17 -5.80
N SER A 42 -13.80 7.21 -5.64
CA SER A 42 -13.14 7.88 -6.75
C SER A 42 -11.90 7.15 -7.26
N GLN A 43 -11.31 6.29 -6.41
CA GLN A 43 -10.15 5.44 -6.69
C GLN A 43 -10.13 4.26 -5.73
N ILE A 44 -9.33 3.25 -6.03
CA ILE A 44 -9.17 2.05 -5.19
C ILE A 44 -7.81 2.07 -4.52
N LYS A 45 -7.80 1.80 -3.20
CA LYS A 45 -6.57 1.65 -2.41
C LYS A 45 -6.39 0.20 -1.97
N LEU A 46 -5.21 -0.37 -2.22
CA LEU A 46 -4.81 -1.69 -1.72
C LEU A 46 -3.58 -1.61 -0.82
N MET A 47 -3.46 -2.56 0.11
CA MET A 47 -2.32 -2.68 1.01
C MET A 47 -1.34 -3.71 0.42
N ALA A 48 -0.48 -3.29 -0.53
CA ALA A 48 0.41 -4.20 -1.25
C ALA A 48 1.64 -4.64 -0.44
N GLY A 49 2.04 -3.88 0.57
CA GLY A 49 3.16 -4.18 1.46
C GLY A 49 2.78 -4.09 2.93
N GLY A 50 3.71 -4.44 3.81
CA GLY A 50 3.55 -4.32 5.26
C GLY A 50 3.51 -2.88 5.74
N GLY A 51 2.90 -2.63 6.90
CA GLY A 51 2.66 -1.32 7.48
C GLY A 51 3.42 -1.05 8.78
N VAL A 52 3.67 0.22 9.07
CA VAL A 52 4.26 0.66 10.33
C VAL A 52 3.27 0.48 11.49
N ALA A 53 2.00 0.82 11.28
CA ALA A 53 0.99 0.78 12.34
C ALA A 53 0.45 -0.63 12.64
N SER A 54 0.52 -1.54 11.69
CA SER A 54 0.13 -2.94 11.88
C SER A 54 1.19 -3.71 12.69
N THR A 55 0.74 -4.72 13.45
CA THR A 55 1.63 -5.40 14.41
C THR A 55 2.39 -6.57 13.79
N TYR A 56 1.74 -7.33 12.91
CA TYR A 56 2.22 -8.66 12.52
C TYR A 56 2.82 -8.76 11.12
N ASP A 57 2.75 -7.71 10.31
CA ASP A 57 3.29 -7.66 8.96
C ASP A 57 4.62 -6.89 8.91
N PRO A 58 5.75 -7.56 8.67
CA PRO A 58 7.02 -6.87 8.39
C PRO A 58 6.91 -5.92 7.19
N LEU A 59 7.72 -4.86 7.15
CA LEU A 59 7.66 -3.86 6.07
C LEU A 59 7.94 -4.42 4.67
N ASP A 60 8.68 -5.53 4.58
CA ASP A 60 9.14 -6.15 3.32
C ASP A 60 8.24 -7.27 2.78
N VAL A 61 7.09 -7.51 3.42
CA VAL A 61 6.13 -8.50 2.88
C VAL A 61 5.36 -7.94 1.68
N THR A 62 4.88 -8.85 0.83
CA THR A 62 3.85 -8.57 -0.18
C THR A 62 2.55 -9.24 0.27
N GLN A 63 1.46 -8.48 0.28
CA GLN A 63 0.18 -8.96 0.80
C GLN A 63 -0.76 -9.52 -0.27
N TYR A 64 -0.47 -9.26 -1.54
CA TYR A 64 -1.24 -9.76 -2.69
C TYR A 64 -0.32 -10.41 -3.71
N SER A 65 -0.83 -11.34 -4.48
CA SER A 65 -0.22 -11.80 -5.72
C SER A 65 -0.38 -10.76 -6.84
N VAL A 66 0.39 -10.92 -7.93
CA VAL A 66 0.25 -10.06 -9.12
C VAL A 66 -1.15 -10.18 -9.73
N GLU A 67 -1.71 -11.40 -9.72
CA GLU A 67 -3.04 -11.70 -10.28
C GLU A 67 -4.16 -11.00 -9.50
N GLU A 68 -4.05 -10.94 -8.18
CA GLU A 68 -5.00 -10.24 -7.31
C GLU A 68 -4.93 -8.73 -7.53
N LEU A 69 -3.73 -8.15 -7.56
CA LEU A 69 -3.54 -6.73 -7.88
C LEU A 69 -4.07 -6.40 -9.27
N ARG A 70 -3.83 -7.26 -10.27
CA ARG A 70 -4.31 -7.08 -11.63
C ARG A 70 -5.84 -7.14 -11.72
N ALA A 71 -6.48 -7.96 -10.90
CA ALA A 71 -7.95 -8.01 -10.83
C ALA A 71 -8.57 -6.69 -10.36
N ALA A 72 -7.95 -6.03 -9.38
CA ALA A 72 -8.35 -4.68 -8.96
C ALA A 72 -8.08 -3.64 -10.04
N VAL A 73 -6.91 -3.68 -10.69
CA VAL A 73 -6.54 -2.74 -11.77
C VAL A 73 -7.56 -2.81 -12.91
N HIS A 74 -7.86 -4.01 -13.42
CA HIS A 74 -8.85 -4.18 -14.49
C HIS A 74 -10.23 -3.67 -14.09
N ALA A 75 -10.67 -3.92 -12.85
CA ALA A 75 -11.97 -3.42 -12.39
C ALA A 75 -12.01 -1.91 -12.30
N ALA A 76 -10.94 -1.26 -11.84
CA ALA A 76 -10.81 0.19 -11.76
C ALA A 76 -10.73 0.84 -13.15
N GLU A 77 -9.94 0.27 -14.08
CA GLU A 77 -9.83 0.75 -15.46
C GLU A 77 -11.17 0.68 -16.20
N ASN A 78 -11.94 -0.40 -16.03
CA ASN A 78 -13.29 -0.51 -16.60
C ASN A 78 -14.27 0.53 -16.05
N TRP A 79 -13.98 1.11 -14.89
CA TRP A 79 -14.75 2.19 -14.26
C TRP A 79 -14.25 3.58 -14.62
N GLY A 80 -13.12 3.67 -15.34
CA GLY A 80 -12.49 4.93 -15.72
C GLY A 80 -11.64 5.54 -14.61
N THR A 81 -11.16 4.73 -13.65
CA THR A 81 -10.30 5.16 -12.55
C THR A 81 -9.05 4.27 -12.41
N TYR A 82 -8.32 4.39 -11.31
CA TYR A 82 -7.05 3.72 -11.10
C TYR A 82 -6.92 3.11 -9.70
N VAL A 83 -5.91 2.27 -9.54
CA VAL A 83 -5.51 1.69 -8.26
C VAL A 83 -4.29 2.43 -7.72
N THR A 84 -4.33 2.80 -6.43
CA THR A 84 -3.17 3.17 -5.63
C THR A 84 -2.85 2.07 -4.61
N VAL A 85 -1.58 1.95 -4.23
CA VAL A 85 -1.16 0.98 -3.22
C VAL A 85 -0.32 1.60 -2.12
N HIS A 86 -0.53 1.10 -0.90
CA HIS A 86 0.43 1.25 0.18
C HIS A 86 1.58 0.27 -0.03
N ALA A 87 2.82 0.76 -0.09
CA ALA A 87 4.02 -0.05 -0.11
C ALA A 87 5.24 0.80 0.28
N TYR A 88 6.18 0.21 1.02
CA TYR A 88 7.45 0.87 1.38
C TYR A 88 8.64 0.38 0.57
N THR A 89 8.64 -0.88 0.13
CA THR A 89 9.83 -1.59 -0.32
C THR A 89 9.84 -1.84 -1.83
N PRO A 90 11.04 -2.00 -2.44
CA PRO A 90 11.18 -2.27 -3.87
C PRO A 90 10.40 -3.50 -4.35
N ARG A 91 10.36 -4.56 -3.54
CA ARG A 91 9.67 -5.81 -3.89
C ARG A 91 8.18 -5.57 -4.08
N ALA A 92 7.51 -4.95 -3.11
CA ALA A 92 6.07 -4.69 -3.17
C ALA A 92 5.72 -3.71 -4.30
N VAL A 93 6.54 -2.66 -4.49
CA VAL A 93 6.31 -1.66 -5.55
C VAL A 93 6.50 -2.26 -6.94
N ARG A 94 7.55 -3.04 -7.19
CA ARG A 94 7.74 -3.70 -8.50
C ARG A 94 6.59 -4.62 -8.84
N GLN A 95 6.13 -5.42 -7.88
CA GLN A 95 4.97 -6.30 -8.05
C GLN A 95 3.69 -5.52 -8.38
N ALA A 96 3.45 -4.38 -7.70
CA ALA A 96 2.32 -3.51 -7.99
C ALA A 96 2.40 -2.89 -9.40
N LEU A 97 3.59 -2.43 -9.81
CA LEU A 97 3.82 -1.90 -11.15
C LEU A 97 3.63 -2.95 -12.26
N ASP A 98 3.99 -4.21 -11.99
CA ASP A 98 3.79 -5.33 -12.93
C ASP A 98 2.30 -5.69 -13.08
N ALA A 99 1.51 -5.42 -12.05
CA ALA A 99 0.06 -5.55 -12.11
C ALA A 99 -0.65 -4.37 -12.81
N GLY A 100 0.05 -3.25 -13.07
CA GLY A 100 -0.53 -2.07 -13.72
C GLY A 100 -0.99 -0.97 -12.77
N VAL A 101 -0.61 -1.02 -11.49
CA VAL A 101 -0.91 0.03 -10.51
C VAL A 101 -0.31 1.37 -10.95
N LYS A 102 -1.06 2.45 -10.79
CA LYS A 102 -0.70 3.80 -11.27
C LYS A 102 -0.21 4.75 -10.19
N CYS A 103 -0.41 4.44 -8.92
CA CYS A 103 0.04 5.30 -7.82
C CYS A 103 0.61 4.47 -6.67
N ILE A 104 1.75 4.90 -6.16
CA ILE A 104 2.43 4.31 -5.00
C ILE A 104 2.39 5.32 -3.87
N ASP A 105 1.77 4.95 -2.75
CA ASP A 105 1.82 5.73 -1.52
C ASP A 105 3.00 5.29 -0.67
N HIS A 106 3.64 6.25 -0.04
CA HIS A 106 4.81 6.11 0.82
C HIS A 106 6.11 5.85 0.04
N GLY A 107 6.54 4.60 -0.08
CA GLY A 107 7.74 4.25 -0.86
C GLY A 107 9.07 4.75 -0.27
N GLN A 108 9.17 5.01 1.04
CA GLN A 108 10.37 5.58 1.65
C GLN A 108 11.62 4.69 1.56
N LEU A 109 11.46 3.39 1.32
CA LEU A 109 12.56 2.42 1.30
C LEU A 109 12.94 1.98 -0.12
N LEU A 110 12.57 2.76 -1.15
CA LEU A 110 12.84 2.40 -2.54
C LEU A 110 14.30 2.57 -2.92
N ASP A 111 14.78 1.67 -3.77
CA ASP A 111 16.05 1.78 -4.47
C ASP A 111 15.91 2.59 -5.77
N GLU A 112 17.03 3.06 -6.30
CA GLU A 112 17.08 3.85 -7.54
C GLU A 112 16.48 3.09 -8.73
N ALA A 113 16.71 1.77 -8.83
CA ALA A 113 16.20 0.97 -9.94
C ALA A 113 14.67 0.90 -9.93
N THR A 114 14.04 0.84 -8.76
CA THR A 114 12.59 0.84 -8.63
C THR A 114 12.00 2.21 -8.93
N VAL A 115 12.62 3.29 -8.49
CA VAL A 115 12.16 4.66 -8.82
C VAL A 115 12.28 4.95 -10.32
N ARG A 116 13.36 4.48 -10.97
CA ARG A 116 13.49 4.54 -12.43
C ARG A 116 12.35 3.79 -13.13
N LEU A 117 12.02 2.57 -12.68
CA LEU A 117 10.91 1.79 -13.22
C LEU A 117 9.56 2.50 -13.02
N MET A 118 9.35 3.19 -11.89
CA MET A 118 8.16 4.02 -11.68
C MET A 118 8.06 5.13 -12.72
N ALA A 119 9.15 5.83 -12.98
CA ALA A 119 9.21 6.89 -14.00
C ALA A 119 8.94 6.33 -15.41
N GLU A 120 9.56 5.21 -15.77
CA GLU A 120 9.35 4.52 -17.07
C GLU A 120 7.88 4.10 -17.26
N LYS A 121 7.22 3.66 -16.20
CA LYS A 121 5.79 3.27 -16.21
C LYS A 121 4.84 4.45 -15.99
N SER A 122 5.36 5.68 -15.85
CA SER A 122 4.57 6.88 -15.54
C SER A 122 3.68 6.73 -14.31
N ALA A 123 4.18 6.06 -13.28
CA ALA A 123 3.48 5.87 -12.03
C ALA A 123 3.66 7.10 -11.12
N TRP A 124 2.57 7.52 -10.48
CA TRP A 124 2.60 8.58 -9.48
C TRP A 124 3.24 8.09 -8.18
N TRP A 125 3.98 8.97 -7.52
CA TRP A 125 4.54 8.73 -6.20
C TRP A 125 3.95 9.72 -5.19
N SER A 126 3.09 9.23 -4.32
CA SER A 126 2.50 9.97 -3.19
C SER A 126 3.43 9.86 -1.97
N LEU A 127 4.46 10.70 -1.95
CA LEU A 127 5.53 10.68 -0.96
C LEU A 127 5.27 11.67 0.19
N GLN A 128 5.34 11.21 1.44
CA GLN A 128 5.14 12.02 2.63
C GLN A 128 6.49 12.37 3.31
N PRO A 129 6.63 13.56 3.90
CA PRO A 129 7.84 13.98 4.62
C PRO A 129 7.86 13.39 6.04
N PHE A 130 8.00 12.08 6.16
CA PHE A 130 8.08 11.42 7.44
C PHE A 130 9.46 11.60 8.07
N THR A 131 9.52 12.26 9.22
CA THR A 131 10.73 12.59 9.98
C THR A 131 10.53 12.26 11.45
N ASP A 132 11.63 12.05 12.19
CA ASP A 132 11.61 11.73 13.63
C ASP A 132 11.70 12.99 14.50
N ASP A 133 11.08 14.07 14.07
CA ASP A 133 11.04 15.37 14.75
C ASP A 133 9.79 15.58 15.63
N ARG A 134 8.91 14.57 15.72
CA ARG A 134 7.66 14.61 16.48
C ARG A 134 7.55 13.41 17.41
N PRO A 135 6.79 13.54 18.53
CA PRO A 135 6.51 12.42 19.41
C PRO A 135 5.87 11.25 18.63
N SER A 136 6.41 10.06 18.81
CA SER A 136 5.87 8.85 18.21
C SER A 136 4.63 8.39 18.98
N PRO A 137 3.58 7.90 18.29
CA PRO A 137 2.47 7.22 18.94
C PRO A 137 2.83 5.81 19.41
N PHE A 138 4.01 5.29 19.01
CA PHE A 138 4.47 3.95 19.38
C PHE A 138 5.47 4.01 20.53
N PRO A 139 5.32 3.13 21.55
CA PRO A 139 6.26 3.06 22.67
C PRO A 139 7.69 2.76 22.19
N GLU A 140 8.68 3.33 22.88
CA GLU A 140 10.10 3.01 22.69
C GLU A 140 10.33 1.51 22.83
N GLY A 141 11.17 0.94 21.95
CA GLY A 141 11.46 -0.49 21.93
C GLY A 141 10.35 -1.39 21.36
N SER A 142 9.20 -0.84 20.99
CA SER A 142 8.14 -1.63 20.37
C SER A 142 8.48 -2.00 18.91
N PRO A 143 7.98 -3.13 18.38
CA PRO A 143 8.16 -3.49 16.97
C PRO A 143 7.67 -2.42 16.00
N ASN A 144 6.57 -1.76 16.30
CA ASN A 144 6.03 -0.67 15.49
C ASN A 144 6.97 0.55 15.47
N ARG A 145 7.59 0.89 16.62
CA ARG A 145 8.59 1.96 16.68
C ARG A 145 9.83 1.62 15.85
N ALA A 146 10.30 0.39 15.89
CA ALA A 146 11.41 -0.08 15.06
C ALA A 146 11.10 0.06 13.55
N LYS A 147 9.92 -0.36 13.12
CA LYS A 147 9.45 -0.20 11.73
C LYS A 147 9.32 1.28 11.34
N GLN A 148 8.84 2.12 12.24
CA GLN A 148 8.74 3.56 12.04
C GLN A 148 10.12 4.20 11.81
N LEU A 149 11.10 3.88 12.64
CA LEU A 149 12.47 4.39 12.49
C LEU A 149 13.12 3.91 11.19
N GLN A 150 12.90 2.66 10.81
CA GLN A 150 13.37 2.12 9.53
C GLN A 150 12.77 2.93 8.36
N MET A 151 11.48 3.19 8.38
CA MET A 151 10.79 3.97 7.33
C MET A 151 11.30 5.42 7.32
N TYR A 152 11.45 6.08 8.46
CA TYR A 152 11.98 7.45 8.55
C TYR A 152 13.38 7.56 7.96
N GLY A 153 14.26 6.57 8.22
CA GLY A 153 15.62 6.53 7.67
C GLY A 153 15.70 6.55 6.14
N GLY A 154 14.62 6.18 5.46
CA GLY A 154 14.55 6.21 3.99
C GLY A 154 14.05 7.53 3.38
N THR A 155 13.47 8.43 4.20
CA THR A 155 12.76 9.61 3.68
C THR A 155 13.65 10.52 2.83
N ASP A 156 14.83 10.90 3.30
CA ASP A 156 15.72 11.82 2.57
C ASP A 156 16.18 11.22 1.23
N THR A 157 16.51 9.93 1.23
CA THR A 157 16.86 9.17 0.01
C THR A 157 15.70 9.15 -0.97
N ALA A 158 14.48 8.90 -0.50
CA ALA A 158 13.28 8.88 -1.34
C ALA A 158 13.05 10.24 -2.01
N TYR A 159 13.16 11.35 -1.27
CA TYR A 159 13.05 12.70 -1.83
C TYR A 159 14.17 13.04 -2.82
N ALA A 160 15.38 12.59 -2.56
CA ALA A 160 16.51 12.76 -3.49
C ALA A 160 16.27 12.01 -4.82
N LEU A 161 15.80 10.77 -4.73
CA LEU A 161 15.46 9.95 -5.90
C LEU A 161 14.25 10.53 -6.65
N ALA A 162 13.21 10.98 -5.96
CA ALA A 162 12.05 11.62 -6.59
C ALA A 162 12.46 12.86 -7.40
N ARG A 163 13.39 13.69 -6.88
CA ARG A 163 13.93 14.85 -7.63
C ARG A 163 14.77 14.44 -8.83
N LYS A 164 15.50 13.33 -8.74
CA LYS A 164 16.38 12.84 -9.82
C LYS A 164 15.61 12.31 -11.03
N PHE A 165 14.45 11.70 -10.80
CA PHE A 165 13.65 11.00 -11.83
C PHE A 165 12.32 11.69 -12.15
N LYS A 166 12.23 12.99 -11.95
CA LYS A 166 11.07 13.81 -12.33
C LYS A 166 10.68 13.66 -13.80
#